data_e9a48418724100dd4cb38ac90dd34ba8
#
_entry.id   e9a48418724100dd4cb38ac90dd34ba8
#
_cell.length_a   1.000
_cell.length_b   1.000
_cell.length_c   1.000
_cell.angle_alpha   90.00
_cell.angle_beta   90.00
_cell.angle_gamma   90.00
#
_symmetry.space_group_name_H-M   'P 1'
#
loop_
_entity.id
_entity.type
_entity.pdbx_description
1 polymer ?
#
loop_
_entity_poly.entity_id
_entity_poly.type
_entity_poly.pdbx_seq_one_letter_code
_entity_poly.pdbx_strand_id
1 'polypeptide(L)'
;MATALSTSIAHPPSPAHLPFRSSLLAGQPLRLSLRSPSSATASRSLTIVAASKKAVAVLKGNSDVEGVVTLVQDDDGPTTVKVRVTGLTPGLHGFHLHEFGDTTNGCISTGAHFNPNNLTHGAPEDKIRHAGDLGNIVANSDGVAEATIVDNQIPLSGPNAVIGRALVVHELEDDLGKGGHELSLTTGNAGGRLACGVVGITPLQ
;
A
#
# COMPACT_ATOMS: atom_id res chain seq x y z
N MET A 1 -19.95 -26.24 -44.76
CA MET A 1 -21.37 -26.07 -44.33
C MET A 1 -21.37 -25.76 -42.85
N ALA A 2 -21.53 -24.51 -42.50
CA ALA A 2 -21.56 -24.06 -41.12
C ALA A 2 -22.95 -23.51 -40.84
N THR A 3 -23.69 -24.14 -39.96
CA THR A 3 -25.05 -23.77 -39.51
C THR A 3 -24.91 -22.81 -38.33
N ALA A 4 -25.36 -21.56 -38.49
CA ALA A 4 -25.48 -20.57 -37.46
C ALA A 4 -26.76 -20.80 -36.63
N LEU A 5 -26.63 -20.99 -35.31
CA LEU A 5 -27.75 -20.93 -34.37
C LEU A 5 -27.94 -19.48 -33.92
N SER A 6 -29.16 -18.95 -34.23
CA SER A 6 -29.64 -17.66 -33.75
C SER A 6 -30.36 -17.86 -32.42
N THR A 7 -29.90 -17.27 -31.32
CA THR A 7 -30.62 -17.23 -30.05
C THR A 7 -31.36 -15.90 -29.91
N SER A 8 -32.69 -15.99 -29.89
CA SER A 8 -33.61 -14.88 -29.66
C SER A 8 -33.67 -14.54 -28.16
N ILE A 9 -33.42 -13.26 -27.82
CA ILE A 9 -33.54 -12.74 -26.45
C ILE A 9 -34.96 -12.17 -26.29
N ALA A 10 -35.76 -12.76 -25.42
CA ALA A 10 -37.08 -12.29 -25.04
C ALA A 10 -36.96 -11.14 -23.98
N HIS A 11 -37.71 -10.05 -24.22
CA HIS A 11 -37.81 -8.91 -23.31
C HIS A 11 -38.94 -9.16 -22.29
N PRO A 12 -38.80 -8.78 -21.01
CA PRO A 12 -39.89 -8.84 -20.03
C PRO A 12 -40.86 -7.67 -20.20
N PRO A 13 -42.16 -7.86 -19.86
CA PRO A 13 -43.20 -6.84 -19.99
C PRO A 13 -43.12 -5.76 -18.89
N SER A 14 -43.49 -4.52 -19.25
CA SER A 14 -43.62 -3.36 -18.38
C SER A 14 -44.78 -3.52 -17.37
N PRO A 15 -44.65 -2.96 -16.15
CA PRO A 15 -45.70 -2.96 -15.16
C PRO A 15 -46.80 -1.91 -15.47
N ALA A 16 -48.05 -2.34 -15.32
CA ALA A 16 -49.25 -1.53 -15.52
C ALA A 16 -49.44 -0.48 -14.41
N HIS A 17 -49.83 0.74 -14.84
CA HIS A 17 -50.23 1.83 -13.96
C HIS A 17 -51.64 1.58 -13.38
N LEU A 18 -51.74 1.63 -12.04
CA LEU A 18 -53.03 1.67 -11.33
C LEU A 18 -53.39 3.15 -11.01
N PRO A 19 -54.65 3.57 -11.16
CA PRO A 19 -55.05 4.94 -10.88
C PRO A 19 -55.26 5.22 -9.38
N PHE A 20 -54.66 6.29 -8.90
CA PHE A 20 -54.88 6.81 -7.54
C PHE A 20 -56.26 7.45 -7.42
N ARG A 21 -57.12 6.95 -6.51
CA ARG A 21 -58.36 7.57 -6.13
C ARG A 21 -58.12 8.65 -5.08
N SER A 22 -58.41 9.88 -5.41
CA SER A 22 -58.44 11.01 -4.47
C SER A 22 -59.68 10.94 -3.59
N SER A 23 -59.51 10.85 -2.30
CA SER A 23 -60.56 10.98 -1.30
C SER A 23 -60.46 12.35 -0.65
N LEU A 24 -61.36 13.23 -0.94
CA LEU A 24 -61.52 14.55 -0.29
C LEU A 24 -62.15 14.34 1.09
N LEU A 25 -61.45 14.65 2.15
CA LEU A 25 -61.98 14.83 3.50
C LEU A 25 -61.84 16.31 3.89
N ALA A 26 -63.03 16.91 4.07
CA ALA A 26 -63.17 18.33 4.44
C ALA A 26 -62.85 18.58 5.92
N GLY A 27 -62.08 19.62 6.13
CA GLY A 27 -62.09 20.64 7.12
C GLY A 27 -62.28 20.35 8.61
N GLN A 28 -61.20 20.60 9.37
CA GLN A 28 -61.24 21.24 10.69
C GLN A 28 -59.93 22.02 10.85
N PRO A 29 -59.94 23.30 11.33
CA PRO A 29 -58.73 24.03 11.58
C PRO A 29 -58.17 23.68 12.95
N LEU A 30 -57.11 22.91 12.97
CA LEU A 30 -56.29 22.70 14.16
C LEU A 30 -55.40 23.93 14.41
N ARG A 31 -55.67 24.66 15.49
CA ARG A 31 -54.77 25.69 16.00
C ARG A 31 -53.50 25.01 16.56
N LEU A 32 -52.43 25.02 15.81
CA LEU A 32 -51.09 24.68 16.31
C LEU A 32 -50.54 25.86 17.09
N SER A 33 -50.39 25.68 18.40
CA SER A 33 -49.61 26.57 19.25
C SER A 33 -48.14 26.28 18.96
N LEU A 34 -47.48 27.22 18.27
CA LEU A 34 -46.02 27.17 18.03
C LEU A 34 -45.29 27.48 19.35
N ARG A 35 -45.02 26.45 20.11
CA ARG A 35 -43.92 26.51 21.08
C ARG A 35 -42.64 26.32 20.29
N SER A 36 -41.83 27.36 20.16
CA SER A 36 -40.47 27.28 19.64
C SER A 36 -39.63 26.40 20.56
N PRO A 37 -39.13 25.24 20.13
CA PRO A 37 -38.09 24.58 20.87
C PRO A 37 -36.81 25.39 20.67
N SER A 38 -36.28 25.98 21.72
CA SER A 38 -34.91 26.47 21.76
C SER A 38 -34.00 25.28 21.54
N SER A 39 -33.65 25.03 20.29
CA SER A 39 -32.71 24.03 19.87
C SER A 39 -31.32 24.55 20.19
N ALA A 40 -30.84 24.28 21.39
CA ALA A 40 -29.43 24.36 21.69
C ALA A 40 -28.74 23.28 20.85
N THR A 41 -28.26 23.67 19.67
CA THR A 41 -27.42 22.83 18.83
C THR A 41 -26.09 22.66 19.57
N ALA A 42 -25.97 21.61 20.37
CA ALA A 42 -24.69 21.21 20.89
C ALA A 42 -23.85 20.74 19.70
N SER A 43 -22.95 21.62 19.25
CA SER A 43 -21.92 21.27 18.27
C SER A 43 -21.03 20.22 18.91
N ARG A 44 -21.31 18.94 18.65
CA ARG A 44 -20.39 17.86 18.98
C ARG A 44 -19.20 18.02 18.02
N SER A 45 -18.12 18.56 18.55
CA SER A 45 -16.82 18.49 17.90
C SER A 45 -16.47 17.00 17.74
N LEU A 46 -16.55 16.49 16.52
CA LEU A 46 -16.02 15.19 16.19
C LEU A 46 -14.49 15.34 16.19
N THR A 47 -13.87 14.91 17.29
CA THR A 47 -12.43 14.73 17.32
C THR A 47 -12.13 13.50 16.47
N ILE A 48 -11.67 13.73 15.23
CA ILE A 48 -11.11 12.66 14.40
C ILE A 48 -9.79 12.30 15.06
N VAL A 49 -9.76 11.16 15.74
CA VAL A 49 -8.51 10.58 16.21
C VAL A 49 -7.82 10.00 14.98
N ALA A 50 -6.65 10.54 14.66
CA ALA A 50 -5.79 9.99 13.62
C ALA A 50 -5.60 8.48 13.83
N ALA A 51 -5.88 7.69 12.81
CA ALA A 51 -5.75 6.24 12.90
C ALA A 51 -4.36 5.84 12.42
N SER A 52 -3.41 5.73 13.37
CA SER A 52 -2.10 5.15 13.08
C SER A 52 -2.22 3.69 12.67
N LYS A 53 -1.49 3.30 11.65
CA LYS A 53 -1.32 1.90 11.21
C LYS A 53 0.13 1.52 11.39
N LYS A 54 0.37 0.29 11.85
CA LYS A 54 1.73 -0.22 12.07
C LYS A 54 1.89 -1.60 11.47
N ALA A 55 3.04 -1.81 10.83
CA ALA A 55 3.42 -3.09 10.27
C ALA A 55 4.88 -3.41 10.61
N VAL A 56 5.26 -4.66 10.47
CA VAL A 56 6.61 -5.15 10.73
C VAL A 56 6.98 -6.18 9.66
N ALA A 57 8.25 -6.19 9.25
CA ALA A 57 8.84 -7.28 8.49
C ALA A 57 10.09 -7.77 9.22
N VAL A 58 10.17 -9.08 9.43
CA VAL A 58 11.38 -9.74 9.95
C VAL A 58 12.13 -10.29 8.75
N LEU A 59 13.31 -9.73 8.48
CA LEU A 59 14.12 -10.08 7.32
C LEU A 59 15.03 -11.26 7.66
N LYS A 60 14.97 -12.28 6.83
CA LYS A 60 15.85 -13.47 6.86
C LYS A 60 16.09 -13.96 5.45
N GLY A 61 17.21 -14.65 5.25
CA GLY A 61 17.56 -15.26 3.97
C GLY A 61 18.45 -16.47 4.17
N ASN A 62 19.16 -16.85 3.11
CA ASN A 62 20.13 -17.95 3.14
C ASN A 62 21.54 -17.48 3.54
N SER A 63 21.69 -16.24 3.96
CA SER A 63 22.93 -15.63 4.48
C SER A 63 22.80 -15.33 5.98
N ASP A 64 23.88 -14.85 6.59
CA ASP A 64 23.87 -14.38 7.99
C ASP A 64 23.17 -13.01 8.15
N VAL A 65 22.67 -12.45 7.05
CA VAL A 65 21.96 -11.16 7.07
C VAL A 65 20.56 -11.35 7.65
N GLU A 66 20.29 -10.61 8.70
CA GLU A 66 18.96 -10.57 9.32
C GLU A 66 18.59 -9.15 9.75
N GLY A 67 17.30 -8.90 9.91
CA GLY A 67 16.87 -7.57 10.31
C GLY A 67 15.40 -7.49 10.71
N VAL A 68 15.06 -6.32 11.23
CA VAL A 68 13.68 -5.94 11.53
C VAL A 68 13.39 -4.58 10.92
N VAL A 69 12.27 -4.49 10.23
CA VAL A 69 11.76 -3.26 9.66
C VAL A 69 10.39 -2.96 10.24
N THR A 70 10.23 -1.76 10.78
CA THR A 70 8.94 -1.29 11.28
C THR A 70 8.41 -0.21 10.37
N LEU A 71 7.14 -0.32 9.96
CA LEU A 71 6.46 0.67 9.14
C LEU A 71 5.33 1.30 9.96
N VAL A 72 5.23 2.62 9.92
CA VAL A 72 4.16 3.39 10.58
C VAL A 72 3.59 4.38 9.59
N GLN A 73 2.26 4.43 9.50
CA GLN A 73 1.52 5.40 8.70
C GLN A 73 0.42 6.03 9.54
N ASP A 74 0.44 7.34 9.64
CA ASP A 74 -0.61 8.10 10.31
C ASP A 74 -1.63 8.56 9.27
N ASP A 75 -2.89 8.20 9.46
CA ASP A 75 -3.97 8.42 8.50
C ASP A 75 -3.61 7.92 7.08
N ASP A 76 -3.73 8.80 6.08
CA ASP A 76 -3.33 8.57 4.69
C ASP A 76 -2.05 9.33 4.33
N GLY A 77 -1.25 9.70 5.33
CA GLY A 77 0.04 10.36 5.16
C GLY A 77 1.15 9.41 4.65
N PRO A 78 2.39 9.90 4.58
CA PRO A 78 3.52 9.08 4.20
C PRO A 78 3.77 7.96 5.21
N THR A 79 4.35 6.86 4.72
CA THR A 79 4.80 5.77 5.57
C THR A 79 6.23 6.02 6.03
N THR A 80 6.44 6.01 7.35
CA THR A 80 7.77 6.02 7.96
C THR A 80 8.25 4.58 8.13
N VAL A 81 9.41 4.26 7.54
CA VAL A 81 10.05 2.96 7.57
C VAL A 81 11.32 3.05 8.41
N LYS A 82 11.37 2.33 9.53
CA LYS A 82 12.57 2.22 10.38
C LYS A 82 13.21 0.87 10.13
N VAL A 83 14.44 0.89 9.68
CA VAL A 83 15.22 -0.28 9.27
C VAL A 83 16.34 -0.51 10.27
N ARG A 84 16.52 -1.77 10.69
CA ARG A 84 17.73 -2.24 11.36
C ARG A 84 18.09 -3.61 10.79
N VAL A 85 19.24 -3.70 10.14
CA VAL A 85 19.76 -4.92 9.51
C VAL A 85 21.17 -5.15 9.98
N THR A 86 21.55 -6.41 10.19
CA THR A 86 22.88 -6.85 10.64
C THR A 86 23.44 -7.90 9.71
N GLY A 87 24.75 -8.16 9.76
CA GLY A 87 25.43 -9.16 8.95
C GLY A 87 25.75 -8.73 7.53
N LEU A 88 25.59 -7.43 7.23
CA LEU A 88 25.94 -6.85 5.92
C LEU A 88 27.44 -6.65 5.76
N THR A 89 27.92 -6.61 4.54
CA THR A 89 29.23 -6.00 4.23
C THR A 89 29.17 -4.50 4.45
N PRO A 90 30.25 -3.83 4.92
CA PRO A 90 30.24 -2.37 5.02
C PRO A 90 30.00 -1.71 3.66
N GLY A 91 29.11 -0.72 3.60
CA GLY A 91 28.82 0.04 2.39
C GLY A 91 27.32 0.15 2.10
N LEU A 92 27.01 0.49 0.85
CA LEU A 92 25.64 0.67 0.35
C LEU A 92 25.03 -0.66 -0.07
N HIS A 93 23.77 -0.84 0.27
CA HIS A 93 22.96 -2.01 -0.11
C HIS A 93 21.60 -1.55 -0.60
N GLY A 94 21.19 -1.99 -1.79
CA GLY A 94 19.86 -1.75 -2.30
C GLY A 94 18.81 -2.28 -1.32
N PHE A 95 17.76 -1.49 -1.10
CA PHE A 95 16.66 -1.83 -0.21
C PHE A 95 15.33 -1.54 -0.91
N HIS A 96 14.57 -2.58 -1.18
CA HIS A 96 13.36 -2.48 -2.00
C HIS A 96 12.17 -3.20 -1.41
N LEU A 97 10.97 -2.72 -1.76
CA LEU A 97 9.73 -3.45 -1.57
C LEU A 97 9.41 -4.22 -2.86
N HIS A 98 9.26 -5.53 -2.73
CA HIS A 98 8.94 -6.44 -3.83
C HIS A 98 7.44 -6.74 -3.91
N GLU A 99 6.99 -7.23 -5.06
CA GLU A 99 5.58 -7.38 -5.41
C GLU A 99 4.85 -8.41 -4.55
N PHE A 100 5.51 -9.53 -4.21
CA PHE A 100 4.88 -10.65 -3.50
C PHE A 100 5.49 -10.88 -2.12
N GLY A 101 4.65 -11.33 -1.18
CA GLY A 101 5.09 -11.86 0.11
C GLY A 101 5.41 -13.36 0.05
N ASP A 102 5.67 -13.90 -1.12
CA ASP A 102 6.03 -15.31 -1.30
C ASP A 102 7.52 -15.52 -1.03
N THR A 103 7.82 -16.39 -0.08
CA THR A 103 9.18 -16.81 0.29
C THR A 103 9.38 -18.31 0.15
N THR A 104 8.53 -19.01 -0.60
CA THR A 104 8.58 -20.48 -0.76
C THR A 104 9.88 -20.99 -1.40
N ASN A 105 10.51 -20.15 -2.24
CA ASN A 105 11.85 -20.41 -2.79
C ASN A 105 12.83 -19.29 -2.36
N GLY A 106 12.86 -18.99 -1.06
CA GLY A 106 13.63 -17.88 -0.51
C GLY A 106 13.20 -16.53 -1.09
N CYS A 107 14.12 -15.56 -1.11
CA CYS A 107 13.79 -14.21 -1.56
C CYS A 107 13.51 -14.08 -3.07
N ILE A 108 13.79 -15.11 -3.88
CA ILE A 108 13.53 -15.09 -5.33
C ILE A 108 12.01 -15.04 -5.61
N SER A 109 11.22 -15.76 -4.81
CA SER A 109 9.75 -15.80 -4.97
C SER A 109 9.05 -14.47 -4.68
N THR A 110 9.75 -13.49 -4.10
CA THR A 110 9.14 -12.16 -3.84
C THR A 110 8.85 -11.36 -5.12
N GLY A 111 9.28 -11.84 -6.28
CA GLY A 111 9.03 -11.22 -7.58
C GLY A 111 9.91 -10.00 -7.88
N ALA A 112 9.42 -9.10 -8.70
CA ALA A 112 10.07 -7.84 -9.04
C ALA A 112 9.83 -6.76 -7.98
N HIS A 113 10.41 -5.58 -8.13
CA HIS A 113 10.06 -4.41 -7.32
C HIS A 113 8.57 -4.10 -7.48
N PHE A 114 7.91 -3.69 -6.40
CA PHE A 114 6.51 -3.29 -6.44
C PHE A 114 6.33 -2.06 -7.32
N ASN A 115 5.65 -2.24 -8.46
CA ASN A 115 5.54 -1.26 -9.52
C ASN A 115 4.10 -1.13 -10.05
N PRO A 116 3.17 -0.57 -9.27
CA PRO A 116 1.77 -0.46 -9.67
C PRO A 116 1.55 0.48 -10.87
N ASN A 117 2.50 1.36 -11.15
CA ASN A 117 2.40 2.38 -12.19
C ASN A 117 3.16 2.00 -13.48
N ASN A 118 3.80 0.84 -13.55
CA ASN A 118 4.59 0.36 -14.70
C ASN A 118 5.65 1.37 -15.17
N LEU A 119 6.37 1.96 -14.22
CA LEU A 119 7.47 2.89 -14.45
C LEU A 119 8.81 2.13 -14.50
N THR A 120 9.88 2.82 -14.86
CA THR A 120 11.25 2.31 -14.73
C THR A 120 11.78 2.52 -13.31
N HIS A 121 12.83 1.78 -12.95
CA HIS A 121 13.54 1.97 -11.69
C HIS A 121 14.17 3.37 -11.58
N GLY A 122 14.23 3.90 -10.36
CA GLY A 122 14.82 5.21 -10.07
C GLY A 122 15.07 5.44 -8.58
N ALA A 123 15.62 6.60 -8.26
CA ALA A 123 15.88 7.02 -6.88
C ALA A 123 14.56 7.31 -6.11
N PRO A 124 14.55 7.21 -4.77
CA PRO A 124 13.36 7.50 -3.95
C PRO A 124 12.76 8.89 -4.18
N GLU A 125 13.59 9.89 -4.52
CA GLU A 125 13.19 11.27 -4.80
C GLU A 125 12.75 11.50 -6.26
N ASP A 126 12.99 10.55 -7.15
CA ASP A 126 12.63 10.67 -8.57
C ASP A 126 11.12 10.52 -8.77
N LYS A 127 10.55 11.27 -9.71
CA LYS A 127 9.15 11.14 -10.10
C LYS A 127 8.87 9.86 -10.88
N ILE A 128 9.88 9.37 -11.61
CA ILE A 128 9.83 8.14 -12.40
C ILE A 128 10.65 7.10 -11.62
N ARG A 129 9.95 6.23 -10.90
CA ARG A 129 10.49 5.11 -10.14
C ARG A 129 9.40 4.09 -9.85
N HIS A 130 9.76 2.90 -9.43
CA HIS A 130 8.81 1.97 -8.85
C HIS A 130 8.37 2.47 -7.46
N ALA A 131 7.17 2.14 -7.05
CA ALA A 131 6.73 2.45 -5.68
C ALA A 131 7.62 1.75 -4.63
N GLY A 132 8.20 0.61 -4.98
CA GLY A 132 9.08 -0.18 -4.14
C GLY A 132 10.55 0.25 -4.12
N ASP A 133 10.96 1.28 -4.87
CA ASP A 133 12.35 1.72 -4.92
C ASP A 133 12.65 2.63 -3.71
N LEU A 134 13.20 2.05 -2.65
CA LEU A 134 13.51 2.75 -1.40
C LEU A 134 15.00 3.17 -1.31
N GLY A 135 15.76 2.97 -2.40
CA GLY A 135 17.16 3.37 -2.52
C GLY A 135 18.11 2.44 -1.77
N ASN A 136 19.09 3.03 -1.09
CA ASN A 136 20.11 2.29 -0.38
C ASN A 136 20.03 2.47 1.14
N ILE A 137 20.34 1.42 1.90
CA ILE A 137 20.73 1.49 3.30
C ILE A 137 22.24 1.39 3.41
N VAL A 138 22.83 2.01 4.42
CA VAL A 138 24.28 2.08 4.61
C VAL A 138 24.67 1.22 5.80
N ALA A 139 25.47 0.18 5.57
CA ALA A 139 26.05 -0.62 6.63
C ALA A 139 27.38 0.00 7.11
N ASN A 140 27.56 0.12 8.42
CA ASN A 140 28.79 0.58 9.06
C ASN A 140 29.88 -0.53 9.04
N SER A 141 31.04 -0.25 9.65
CA SER A 141 32.17 -1.19 9.76
C SER A 141 31.81 -2.50 10.48
N ASP A 142 30.75 -2.50 11.31
CA ASP A 142 30.32 -3.68 12.07
C ASP A 142 29.24 -4.47 11.31
N GLY A 143 28.94 -4.08 10.07
CA GLY A 143 27.93 -4.72 9.24
C GLY A 143 26.50 -4.40 9.66
N VAL A 144 26.28 -3.30 10.37
CA VAL A 144 24.96 -2.85 10.85
C VAL A 144 24.48 -1.66 10.03
N ALA A 145 23.29 -1.77 9.45
CA ALA A 145 22.57 -0.67 8.82
C ALA A 145 21.38 -0.25 9.68
N GLU A 146 21.30 1.04 10.01
CA GLU A 146 20.15 1.67 10.65
C GLU A 146 19.71 2.86 9.81
N ALA A 147 18.46 2.89 9.40
CA ALA A 147 17.91 3.92 8.55
C ALA A 147 16.47 4.28 8.92
N THR A 148 16.07 5.51 8.61
CA THR A 148 14.69 5.94 8.62
C THR A 148 14.36 6.51 7.26
N ILE A 149 13.39 5.91 6.57
CA ILE A 149 12.92 6.29 5.24
C ILE A 149 11.49 6.79 5.38
N VAL A 150 11.13 7.86 4.68
CA VAL A 150 9.76 8.37 4.62
C VAL A 150 9.33 8.35 3.15
N ASP A 151 8.26 7.62 2.86
CA ASP A 151 7.82 7.43 1.48
C ASP A 151 6.29 7.51 1.33
N ASN A 152 5.83 8.14 0.25
CA ASN A 152 4.42 8.36 -0.04
C ASN A 152 3.79 7.26 -0.92
N GLN A 153 4.59 6.35 -1.49
CA GLN A 153 4.11 5.37 -2.47
C GLN A 153 3.91 3.96 -1.88
N ILE A 154 4.19 3.78 -0.58
CA ILE A 154 4.08 2.49 0.11
C ILE A 154 3.06 2.53 1.26
N PRO A 155 1.77 2.78 1.00
CA PRO A 155 0.75 2.89 2.03
C PRO A 155 0.49 1.55 2.73
N LEU A 156 0.05 1.60 3.99
CA LEU A 156 -0.35 0.40 4.76
C LEU A 156 -1.81 0.01 4.57
N SER A 157 -2.59 0.80 3.82
CA SER A 157 -4.00 0.52 3.50
C SER A 157 -4.37 1.05 2.12
N GLY A 158 -5.52 0.62 1.60
CA GLY A 158 -6.01 1.01 0.29
C GLY A 158 -5.51 0.11 -0.84
N PRO A 159 -5.77 0.50 -2.12
CA PRO A 159 -5.52 -0.36 -3.29
C PRO A 159 -4.07 -0.80 -3.48
N ASN A 160 -3.12 0.06 -3.12
CA ASN A 160 -1.69 -0.19 -3.23
C ASN A 160 -1.04 -0.54 -1.89
N ALA A 161 -1.83 -1.04 -0.93
CA ALA A 161 -1.31 -1.44 0.37
C ALA A 161 -0.16 -2.44 0.25
N VAL A 162 0.86 -2.21 1.08
CA VAL A 162 2.08 -3.02 1.04
C VAL A 162 2.05 -4.19 2.04
N ILE A 163 0.99 -4.30 2.82
CA ILE A 163 0.74 -5.48 3.67
C ILE A 163 0.65 -6.74 2.79
N GLY A 164 1.40 -7.77 3.16
CA GLY A 164 1.50 -9.02 2.42
C GLY A 164 2.52 -9.01 1.28
N ARG A 165 3.20 -7.88 1.01
CA ARG A 165 4.37 -7.81 0.12
C ARG A 165 5.65 -8.05 0.89
N ALA A 166 6.81 -8.09 0.25
CA ALA A 166 8.08 -8.34 0.92
C ALA A 166 9.06 -7.18 0.80
N LEU A 167 9.75 -6.86 1.89
CA LEU A 167 10.95 -6.03 1.88
C LEU A 167 12.17 -6.91 1.63
N VAL A 168 13.10 -6.44 0.82
CA VAL A 168 14.30 -7.16 0.39
C VAL A 168 15.53 -6.27 0.55
N VAL A 169 16.60 -6.85 1.12
CA VAL A 169 17.94 -6.25 1.16
C VAL A 169 18.79 -6.93 0.10
N HIS A 170 19.50 -6.14 -0.68
CA HIS A 170 20.35 -6.59 -1.78
C HIS A 170 21.82 -6.64 -1.43
N GLU A 171 22.57 -7.38 -2.25
CA GLU A 171 24.01 -7.62 -2.07
C GLU A 171 24.84 -6.38 -2.40
N LEU A 172 24.44 -5.64 -3.42
CA LEU A 172 25.21 -4.51 -3.96
C LEU A 172 24.46 -3.19 -3.75
N GLU A 173 25.16 -2.10 -4.00
CA GLU A 173 24.60 -0.77 -4.12
C GLU A 173 23.56 -0.72 -5.24
N ASP A 174 22.43 -0.10 -4.98
CA ASP A 174 21.47 0.35 -5.99
C ASP A 174 22.03 1.60 -6.68
N ASP A 175 22.22 1.52 -8.00
CA ASP A 175 22.71 2.62 -8.83
C ASP A 175 21.65 3.71 -9.12
N LEU A 176 20.46 3.57 -8.54
CA LEU A 176 19.33 4.51 -8.63
C LEU A 176 18.84 4.76 -10.07
N GLY A 177 19.04 3.79 -10.96
CA GLY A 177 18.72 3.90 -12.38
C GLY A 177 19.71 4.76 -13.18
N LYS A 178 20.85 5.14 -12.59
CA LYS A 178 21.82 6.11 -13.14
C LYS A 178 23.16 5.46 -13.50
N GLY A 179 23.35 4.18 -13.22
CA GLY A 179 24.62 3.46 -13.43
C GLY A 179 24.96 3.18 -14.90
N GLY A 180 23.96 3.22 -15.80
CA GLY A 180 24.18 2.93 -17.22
C GLY A 180 24.36 1.44 -17.53
N HIS A 181 24.11 0.56 -16.59
CA HIS A 181 24.08 -0.89 -16.77
C HIS A 181 22.73 -1.33 -17.36
N GLU A 182 22.68 -2.48 -18.02
CA GLU A 182 21.44 -3.00 -18.61
C GLU A 182 20.32 -3.23 -17.56
N LEU A 183 20.70 -3.49 -16.31
CA LEU A 183 19.78 -3.69 -15.17
C LEU A 183 19.46 -2.40 -14.40
N SER A 184 20.13 -1.27 -14.70
CA SER A 184 19.92 -0.02 -13.93
C SER A 184 18.46 0.41 -13.92
N LEU A 185 17.77 0.39 -15.07
CA LEU A 185 16.36 0.83 -15.17
C LEU A 185 15.32 -0.24 -14.76
N THR A 186 15.78 -1.39 -14.27
CA THR A 186 14.89 -2.48 -13.84
C THR A 186 15.06 -2.84 -12.38
N THR A 187 16.30 -2.92 -11.89
CA THR A 187 16.62 -3.40 -10.53
C THR A 187 17.65 -2.52 -9.81
N GLY A 188 18.07 -1.40 -10.42
CA GLY A 188 19.18 -0.59 -9.90
C GLY A 188 20.51 -1.33 -9.87
N ASN A 189 20.63 -2.45 -10.62
CA ASN A 189 21.81 -3.31 -10.65
C ASN A 189 22.29 -3.77 -9.25
N ALA A 190 21.36 -3.86 -8.29
CA ALA A 190 21.65 -4.09 -6.87
C ALA A 190 22.09 -5.54 -6.52
N GLY A 191 22.23 -6.41 -7.51
CA GLY A 191 22.75 -7.77 -7.31
C GLY A 191 21.78 -8.74 -6.62
N GLY A 192 22.34 -9.72 -5.90
CA GLY A 192 21.61 -10.77 -5.22
C GLY A 192 20.72 -10.27 -4.07
N ARG A 193 19.83 -11.16 -3.60
CA ARG A 193 18.89 -10.87 -2.48
C ARG A 193 19.42 -11.57 -1.23
N LEU A 194 19.90 -10.81 -0.26
CA LEU A 194 20.53 -11.34 0.95
C LEU A 194 19.50 -11.77 1.99
N ALA A 195 18.48 -10.93 2.21
CA ALA A 195 17.42 -11.23 3.17
C ALA A 195 16.11 -10.57 2.72
N CYS A 196 14.99 -11.19 3.11
CA CYS A 196 13.66 -10.66 2.83
C CYS A 196 12.68 -10.99 3.96
N GLY A 197 11.59 -10.26 4.02
CA GLY A 197 10.54 -10.50 5.00
C GLY A 197 9.21 -9.92 4.57
N VAL A 198 8.14 -10.66 4.88
CA VAL A 198 6.78 -10.26 4.54
C VAL A 198 6.33 -9.15 5.49
N VAL A 199 5.73 -8.11 4.94
CA VAL A 199 5.14 -7.00 5.70
C VAL A 199 3.84 -7.48 6.34
N GLY A 200 3.88 -7.71 7.64
CA GLY A 200 2.75 -8.15 8.44
C GLY A 200 2.19 -7.04 9.34
N ILE A 201 0.90 -7.12 9.65
CA ILE A 201 0.25 -6.21 10.60
C ILE A 201 0.81 -6.46 12.00
N THR A 202 1.03 -5.40 12.78
CA THR A 202 1.44 -5.49 14.18
C THR A 202 0.60 -4.52 15.03
N PRO A 203 0.37 -4.82 16.33
CA PRO A 203 -0.36 -3.92 17.21
C PRO A 203 0.34 -2.56 17.36
N LEU A 204 -0.46 -1.51 17.50
CA LEU A 204 0.03 -0.22 18.03
C LEU A 204 0.35 -0.42 19.51
N GLN A 205 1.56 -0.13 19.90
CA GLN A 205 1.98 -0.12 21.31
C GLN A 205 1.81 1.28 21.88
#